data_d3cd238ab91d3b438acc79d620b50be6
#
_entry.id   d3cd238ab91d3b438acc79d620b50be6
#
_cell.length_a   1.000
_cell.length_b   1.000
_cell.length_c   1.000
_cell.angle_alpha   90.00
_cell.angle_beta   90.00
_cell.angle_gamma   90.00
#
_symmetry.space_group_name_H-M   'P 1'
#
loop_
_entity.id
_entity.type
_entity.pdbx_description
1 polymer ?
#
loop_
_entity_poly.entity_id
_entity_poly.type
_entity_poly.pdbx_seq_one_letter_code
_entity_poly.pdbx_strand_id
1 'polypeptide(L)'
;MGDRVILHCDLNCFFASVELLDKPALWEVPVAVCGDPKSRHGIILAKNEPAKRRGVKTAETIWQARKKCPGLVLLPPHHELYREYSRRVNEIYDRFTDLVEPFGIDESWLDVTGSLHLFGGNARALADRIRATVRAETGLTLSVGVSFNKVFAKLGSDLKKPDATTVIPRSGWESIVWPLPLGDMLFAGRAATETLKKYGVETIGQLAACDRALPEQLLGKMGRQLWEYANGLDAAPVRPRYLAEPVKSVGNGTTFPQNLVKWEQIRAGLLPLCDSVATRLRQQGLYAGGVSVAVKDAEFRTASRQTRLTAPTHLMRDIYRTALELTGQIWKPPTPVRALTVTALYVTEEGDSFEQMDLLGGAKRRQDRRQEQLEGAMDAIRRKYGRSAIAFGDGEEGEPHTEE
;
A
#
# COMPACT_ATOMS: atom_id res chain seq x y z
N MET A 1 -26.28 -21.94 -13.04
CA MET A 1 -25.33 -21.57 -11.96
C MET A 1 -26.00 -20.48 -11.15
N GLY A 2 -26.07 -20.61 -9.82
CA GLY A 2 -26.61 -19.56 -8.95
C GLY A 2 -25.72 -18.30 -9.03
N ASP A 3 -26.31 -17.15 -8.67
CA ASP A 3 -25.55 -15.88 -8.60
C ASP A 3 -24.43 -15.99 -7.57
N ARG A 4 -23.26 -15.40 -7.89
CA ARG A 4 -22.15 -15.29 -6.93
C ARG A 4 -22.58 -14.43 -5.76
N VAL A 5 -22.05 -14.77 -4.58
CA VAL A 5 -22.24 -13.98 -3.35
C VAL A 5 -20.88 -13.55 -2.84
N ILE A 6 -20.55 -12.29 -3.10
CA ILE A 6 -19.27 -11.67 -2.75
C ILE A 6 -19.49 -10.68 -1.62
N LEU A 7 -18.71 -10.81 -0.56
CA LEU A 7 -18.64 -9.83 0.51
C LEU A 7 -17.37 -9.01 0.34
N HIS A 8 -17.45 -7.71 0.66
CA HIS A 8 -16.28 -6.87 0.90
C HIS A 8 -16.32 -6.38 2.35
N CYS A 9 -15.31 -6.75 3.11
CA CYS A 9 -15.14 -6.41 4.52
C CYS A 9 -14.11 -5.30 4.66
N ASP A 10 -14.43 -4.21 5.39
CA ASP A 10 -13.59 -3.02 5.52
C ASP A 10 -13.59 -2.56 6.98
N LEU A 11 -12.46 -2.62 7.66
CA LEU A 11 -12.31 -2.26 9.08
C LEU A 11 -12.47 -0.75 9.27
N ASN A 12 -13.35 -0.35 10.18
CA ASN A 12 -13.66 1.05 10.40
C ASN A 12 -12.52 1.78 11.11
N CYS A 13 -12.02 2.88 10.52
CA CYS A 13 -10.98 3.73 11.09
C CYS A 13 -9.75 2.93 11.57
N PHE A 14 -9.35 1.90 10.86
CA PHE A 14 -8.53 0.77 11.30
C PHE A 14 -7.38 1.16 12.23
N PHE A 15 -6.39 1.95 11.78
CA PHE A 15 -5.24 2.30 12.62
C PHE A 15 -5.66 3.04 13.89
N ALA A 16 -6.60 3.98 13.78
CA ALA A 16 -7.09 4.70 14.95
C ALA A 16 -7.86 3.78 15.91
N SER A 17 -8.65 2.84 15.38
CA SER A 17 -9.38 1.86 16.19
C SER A 17 -8.43 0.94 16.94
N VAL A 18 -7.36 0.42 16.29
CA VAL A 18 -6.35 -0.40 16.95
C VAL A 18 -5.63 0.36 18.07
N GLU A 19 -5.23 1.62 17.81
CA GLU A 19 -4.58 2.47 18.85
C GLU A 19 -5.48 2.79 20.04
N LEU A 20 -6.79 2.70 19.88
CA LEU A 20 -7.74 3.05 20.89
C LEU A 20 -8.27 1.85 21.71
N LEU A 21 -7.92 0.61 21.34
CA LEU A 21 -8.41 -0.60 22.03
C LEU A 21 -8.12 -0.59 23.53
N ASP A 22 -6.95 -0.11 23.90
CA ASP A 22 -6.50 0.01 25.30
C ASP A 22 -6.68 1.43 25.89
N LYS A 23 -7.34 2.33 25.17
CA LYS A 23 -7.51 3.76 25.55
C LYS A 23 -8.98 4.20 25.55
N PRO A 24 -9.86 3.58 26.36
CA PRO A 24 -11.31 3.89 26.33
C PRO A 24 -11.63 5.35 26.61
N ALA A 25 -10.82 6.05 27.39
CA ALA A 25 -10.98 7.49 27.64
C ALA A 25 -10.87 8.37 26.39
N LEU A 26 -10.28 7.86 25.31
CA LEU A 26 -10.11 8.60 24.05
C LEU A 26 -11.16 8.24 22.99
N TRP A 27 -12.07 7.31 23.21
CA TRP A 27 -13.03 6.89 22.19
C TRP A 27 -13.93 8.01 21.70
N GLU A 28 -14.39 8.88 22.59
CA GLU A 28 -15.24 10.02 22.25
C GLU A 28 -14.46 11.32 21.99
N VAL A 29 -13.14 11.28 22.10
CA VAL A 29 -12.25 12.40 21.81
C VAL A 29 -11.77 12.32 20.35
N PRO A 30 -11.64 13.44 19.62
CA PRO A 30 -11.04 13.42 18.29
C PRO A 30 -9.58 12.96 18.34
N VAL A 31 -9.31 11.83 17.70
CA VAL A 31 -7.97 11.21 17.62
C VAL A 31 -7.59 10.98 16.16
N ALA A 32 -6.33 11.20 15.86
CA ALA A 32 -5.74 10.81 14.58
C ALA A 32 -4.38 10.13 14.79
N VAL A 33 -4.13 9.08 14.01
CA VAL A 33 -2.81 8.47 13.86
C VAL A 33 -2.07 9.23 12.76
N CYS A 34 -0.85 9.64 13.01
CA CYS A 34 -0.08 10.45 12.07
C CYS A 34 1.42 10.17 12.15
N GLY A 35 2.15 10.54 11.12
CA GLY A 35 3.62 10.60 11.17
C GLY A 35 4.12 11.63 12.19
N ASP A 36 5.43 11.76 12.32
CA ASP A 36 6.03 12.67 13.30
C ASP A 36 5.51 14.12 13.13
N PRO A 37 4.86 14.68 14.17
CA PRO A 37 4.33 16.06 14.14
C PRO A 37 5.40 17.14 13.95
N LYS A 38 6.65 16.84 14.25
CA LYS A 38 7.80 17.75 14.07
C LYS A 38 8.34 17.69 12.64
N SER A 39 7.98 16.69 11.88
CA SER A 39 8.41 16.52 10.49
C SER A 39 7.56 17.38 9.54
N ARG A 40 8.22 18.06 8.60
CA ARG A 40 7.54 18.87 7.55
C ARG A 40 6.65 18.04 6.61
N HIS A 41 6.67 16.72 6.69
CA HIS A 41 5.91 15.80 5.84
C HIS A 41 4.98 14.88 6.63
N GLY A 42 4.78 15.14 7.92
CA GLY A 42 3.82 14.42 8.73
C GLY A 42 2.38 14.64 8.22
N ILE A 43 1.70 13.54 7.90
CA ILE A 43 0.30 13.54 7.43
C ILE A 43 -0.56 12.67 8.34
N ILE A 44 -1.87 12.90 8.28
CA ILE A 44 -2.87 12.05 8.92
C ILE A 44 -2.95 10.73 8.16
N LEU A 45 -2.67 9.62 8.85
CA LEU A 45 -2.77 8.26 8.30
C LEU A 45 -4.17 7.68 8.50
N ALA A 46 -4.72 7.84 9.71
CA ALA A 46 -6.08 7.44 10.05
C ALA A 46 -6.66 8.38 11.12
N LYS A 47 -7.97 8.33 11.29
CA LYS A 47 -8.69 9.11 12.30
C LYS A 47 -9.91 8.35 12.76
N ASN A 48 -10.35 8.61 14.01
CA ASN A 48 -11.59 8.08 14.55
C ASN A 48 -12.82 8.88 14.07
N GLU A 49 -14.02 8.39 14.35
CA GLU A 49 -15.27 9.04 13.94
C GLU A 49 -15.45 10.46 14.54
N PRO A 50 -15.10 10.74 15.82
CA PRO A 50 -15.15 12.11 16.34
C PRO A 50 -14.27 13.10 15.56
N ALA A 51 -13.07 12.71 15.13
CA ALA A 51 -12.20 13.53 14.30
C ALA A 51 -12.75 13.69 12.86
N LYS A 52 -13.30 12.61 12.28
CA LYS A 52 -13.92 12.62 10.96
C LYS A 52 -15.11 13.57 10.90
N ARG A 53 -16.00 13.58 11.93
CA ARG A 53 -17.13 14.52 12.04
C ARG A 53 -16.70 15.99 12.11
N ARG A 54 -15.47 16.27 12.56
CA ARG A 54 -14.87 17.62 12.56
C ARG A 54 -14.12 17.95 11.25
N GLY A 55 -14.26 17.12 10.21
CA GLY A 55 -13.72 17.35 8.88
C GLY A 55 -12.24 17.02 8.72
N VAL A 56 -11.62 16.29 9.67
CA VAL A 56 -10.26 15.77 9.52
C VAL A 56 -10.22 14.72 8.41
N LYS A 57 -9.27 14.82 7.48
CA LYS A 57 -9.15 13.93 6.32
C LYS A 57 -7.84 13.14 6.36
N THR A 58 -7.85 11.91 5.86
CA THR A 58 -6.62 11.14 5.59
C THR A 58 -5.81 11.84 4.51
N ALA A 59 -4.48 11.71 4.59
CA ALA A 59 -3.48 12.32 3.73
C ALA A 59 -3.36 13.87 3.81
N GLU A 60 -4.16 14.55 4.65
CA GLU A 60 -3.91 15.97 4.90
C GLU A 60 -2.77 16.18 5.91
N THR A 61 -2.15 17.37 5.86
CA THR A 61 -1.09 17.70 6.80
C THR A 61 -1.62 17.85 8.22
N ILE A 62 -0.78 17.55 9.21
CA ILE A 62 -1.14 17.71 10.63
C ILE A 62 -1.60 19.15 10.93
N TRP A 63 -0.97 20.14 10.29
CA TRP A 63 -1.35 21.55 10.45
C TRP A 63 -2.79 21.80 9.96
N GLN A 64 -3.16 21.28 8.77
CA GLN A 64 -4.52 21.42 8.23
C GLN A 64 -5.55 20.72 9.14
N ALA A 65 -5.22 19.53 9.65
CA ALA A 65 -6.08 18.80 10.58
C ALA A 65 -6.31 19.57 11.88
N ARG A 66 -5.26 20.11 12.50
CA ARG A 66 -5.35 20.93 13.71
C ARG A 66 -6.13 22.23 13.52
N LYS A 67 -6.03 22.85 12.32
CA LYS A 67 -6.84 24.04 12.00
C LYS A 67 -8.33 23.74 12.03
N LYS A 68 -8.74 22.56 11.57
CA LYS A 68 -10.16 22.11 11.61
C LYS A 68 -10.58 21.60 12.98
N CYS A 69 -9.66 20.98 13.70
CA CYS A 69 -9.90 20.36 14.99
C CYS A 69 -8.79 20.72 15.99
N PRO A 70 -8.86 21.89 16.68
CA PRO A 70 -7.80 22.34 17.58
C PRO A 70 -7.49 21.38 18.73
N GLY A 71 -8.51 20.63 19.23
CA GLY A 71 -8.35 19.62 20.27
C GLY A 71 -7.99 18.22 19.76
N LEU A 72 -7.45 18.08 18.54
CA LEU A 72 -7.08 16.79 17.95
C LEU A 72 -5.92 16.15 18.70
N VAL A 73 -6.17 14.97 19.28
CA VAL A 73 -5.13 14.13 19.89
C VAL A 73 -4.40 13.39 18.77
N LEU A 74 -3.05 13.43 18.78
CA LEU A 74 -2.21 12.78 17.80
C LEU A 74 -1.50 11.58 18.43
N LEU A 75 -1.59 10.43 17.78
CA LEU A 75 -0.91 9.19 18.17
C LEU A 75 0.09 8.77 17.10
N PRO A 76 1.27 8.23 17.49
CA PRO A 76 2.21 7.65 16.55
C PRO A 76 1.67 6.33 15.96
N PRO A 77 2.09 5.92 14.75
CA PRO A 77 1.66 4.66 14.17
C PRO A 77 2.49 3.47 14.68
N HIS A 78 1.84 2.35 14.98
CA HIS A 78 2.46 1.07 15.32
C HIS A 78 2.18 0.02 14.24
N HIS A 79 2.87 0.11 13.11
CA HIS A 79 2.61 -0.70 11.91
C HIS A 79 2.70 -2.22 12.13
N GLU A 80 3.54 -2.71 13.06
CA GLU A 80 3.60 -4.13 13.43
C GLU A 80 2.28 -4.59 14.04
N LEU A 81 1.73 -3.79 14.97
CA LEU A 81 0.46 -4.07 15.60
C LEU A 81 -0.69 -4.10 14.58
N TYR A 82 -0.67 -3.20 13.59
CA TYR A 82 -1.68 -3.20 12.53
C TYR A 82 -1.60 -4.46 11.67
N ARG A 83 -0.40 -4.93 11.34
CA ARG A 83 -0.21 -6.20 10.62
C ARG A 83 -0.72 -7.39 11.43
N GLU A 84 -0.49 -7.41 12.74
CA GLU A 84 -1.00 -8.45 13.61
C GLU A 84 -2.53 -8.49 13.61
N TYR A 85 -3.19 -7.35 13.83
CA TYR A 85 -4.66 -7.29 13.81
C TYR A 85 -5.25 -7.63 12.43
N SER A 86 -4.63 -7.16 11.34
CA SER A 86 -5.01 -7.54 9.98
C SER A 86 -4.95 -9.07 9.77
N ARG A 87 -3.88 -9.70 10.22
CA ARG A 87 -3.72 -11.17 10.15
C ARG A 87 -4.81 -11.87 10.95
N ARG A 88 -5.05 -11.48 12.21
CA ARG A 88 -6.10 -12.05 13.09
C ARG A 88 -7.49 -11.93 12.48
N VAL A 89 -7.82 -10.79 11.89
CA VAL A 89 -9.11 -10.57 11.23
C VAL A 89 -9.26 -11.47 9.99
N ASN A 90 -8.21 -11.58 9.16
CA ASN A 90 -8.26 -12.49 8.02
C ASN A 90 -8.37 -13.97 8.42
N GLU A 91 -7.77 -14.39 9.54
CA GLU A 91 -7.96 -15.72 10.12
C GLU A 91 -9.40 -15.98 10.60
N ILE A 92 -10.09 -14.92 11.03
CA ILE A 92 -11.54 -15.03 11.30
C ILE A 92 -12.32 -15.24 10.00
N TYR A 93 -11.98 -14.53 8.92
CA TYR A 93 -12.63 -14.69 7.61
C TYR A 93 -12.47 -16.11 7.04
N ASP A 94 -11.29 -16.72 7.19
CA ASP A 94 -10.99 -18.09 6.76
C ASP A 94 -11.94 -19.17 7.37
N ARG A 95 -12.64 -18.85 8.47
CA ARG A 95 -13.65 -19.75 9.07
C ARG A 95 -14.97 -19.77 8.32
N PHE A 96 -15.18 -18.82 7.43
CA PHE A 96 -16.43 -18.66 6.69
C PHE A 96 -16.29 -19.06 5.21
N THR A 97 -15.09 -18.95 4.65
CA THR A 97 -14.77 -19.37 3.29
C THR A 97 -13.26 -19.48 3.11
N ASP A 98 -12.82 -20.35 2.22
CA ASP A 98 -11.41 -20.48 1.77
C ASP A 98 -11.04 -19.45 0.69
N LEU A 99 -12.03 -18.76 0.12
CA LEU A 99 -11.85 -17.73 -0.89
C LEU A 99 -11.82 -16.34 -0.25
N VAL A 100 -10.69 -16.03 0.40
CA VAL A 100 -10.42 -14.73 1.02
C VAL A 100 -9.29 -14.05 0.25
N GLU A 101 -9.56 -12.88 -0.33
CA GLU A 101 -8.60 -12.06 -1.08
C GLU A 101 -8.38 -10.73 -0.35
N PRO A 102 -7.25 -10.53 0.36
CA PRO A 102 -6.88 -9.24 0.91
C PRO A 102 -6.67 -8.20 -0.21
N PHE A 103 -7.23 -7.00 -0.04
CA PHE A 103 -7.05 -5.89 -0.96
C PHE A 103 -6.17 -4.78 -0.37
N GLY A 104 -6.19 -4.65 0.96
CA GLY A 104 -5.37 -3.77 1.74
C GLY A 104 -5.07 -4.39 3.10
N ILE A 105 -4.47 -3.63 3.99
CA ILE A 105 -4.20 -4.08 5.36
C ILE A 105 -5.50 -4.23 6.19
N ASP A 106 -6.56 -3.52 5.80
CA ASP A 106 -7.84 -3.43 6.49
C ASP A 106 -9.05 -3.86 5.66
N GLU A 107 -8.82 -4.31 4.42
CA GLU A 107 -9.89 -4.68 3.49
C GLU A 107 -9.67 -6.08 2.89
N SER A 108 -10.75 -6.86 2.74
CA SER A 108 -10.72 -8.16 2.07
C SER A 108 -12.03 -8.46 1.35
N TRP A 109 -11.94 -9.10 0.18
CA TRP A 109 -13.08 -9.75 -0.45
C TRP A 109 -13.20 -11.20 0.00
N LEU A 110 -14.43 -11.66 0.18
CA LEU A 110 -14.78 -13.04 0.50
C LEU A 110 -15.80 -13.53 -0.55
N ASP A 111 -15.52 -14.63 -1.22
CA ASP A 111 -16.53 -15.34 -2.00
C ASP A 111 -17.15 -16.44 -1.13
N VAL A 112 -18.38 -16.21 -0.71
CA VAL A 112 -19.11 -17.14 0.16
C VAL A 112 -20.14 -17.97 -0.61
N THR A 113 -20.12 -17.94 -1.95
CA THR A 113 -21.08 -18.65 -2.79
C THR A 113 -21.17 -20.13 -2.44
N GLY A 114 -20.01 -20.79 -2.31
CA GLY A 114 -19.93 -22.22 -2.01
C GLY A 114 -20.23 -22.58 -0.55
N SER A 115 -19.95 -21.67 0.40
CA SER A 115 -20.10 -21.92 1.85
C SER A 115 -21.39 -21.39 2.45
N LEU A 116 -22.12 -20.52 1.75
CA LEU A 116 -23.29 -19.81 2.27
C LEU A 116 -24.37 -20.75 2.87
N HIS A 117 -24.56 -21.91 2.27
CA HIS A 117 -25.54 -22.91 2.74
C HIS A 117 -25.20 -23.45 4.16
N LEU A 118 -23.90 -23.50 4.53
CA LEU A 118 -23.45 -23.90 5.86
C LEU A 118 -23.83 -22.89 6.96
N PHE A 119 -24.17 -21.66 6.55
CA PHE A 119 -24.53 -20.56 7.44
C PHE A 119 -25.99 -20.10 7.30
N GLY A 120 -26.88 -21.00 6.84
CA GLY A 120 -28.31 -20.74 6.76
C GLY A 120 -28.77 -20.05 5.46
N GLY A 121 -27.91 -19.94 4.46
CA GLY A 121 -28.29 -19.49 3.11
C GLY A 121 -28.59 -18.00 2.95
N ASN A 122 -28.45 -17.18 3.99
CA ASN A 122 -28.73 -15.74 3.96
C ASN A 122 -27.42 -14.93 4.04
N ALA A 123 -27.06 -14.28 2.94
CA ALA A 123 -25.81 -13.54 2.80
C ALA A 123 -25.71 -12.32 3.77
N ARG A 124 -26.83 -11.61 4.03
CA ARG A 124 -26.85 -10.51 4.98
C ARG A 124 -26.63 -11.00 6.41
N ALA A 125 -27.31 -12.08 6.80
CA ALA A 125 -27.15 -12.67 8.12
C ALA A 125 -25.71 -13.18 8.34
N LEU A 126 -25.09 -13.76 7.30
CA LEU A 126 -23.69 -14.16 7.34
C LEU A 126 -22.76 -12.96 7.51
N ALA A 127 -22.96 -11.88 6.76
CA ALA A 127 -22.18 -10.64 6.90
C ALA A 127 -22.30 -10.05 8.30
N ASP A 128 -23.51 -10.00 8.86
CA ASP A 128 -23.75 -9.53 10.24
C ASP A 128 -23.07 -10.44 11.28
N ARG A 129 -23.06 -11.77 11.05
CA ARG A 129 -22.34 -12.74 11.89
C ARG A 129 -20.82 -12.51 11.83
N ILE A 130 -20.25 -12.27 10.66
CA ILE A 130 -18.84 -11.95 10.50
C ILE A 130 -18.49 -10.68 11.29
N ARG A 131 -19.28 -9.62 11.15
CA ARG A 131 -19.12 -8.36 11.91
C ARG A 131 -19.14 -8.60 13.43
N ALA A 132 -20.11 -9.34 13.92
CA ALA A 132 -20.22 -9.66 15.33
C ALA A 132 -19.01 -10.47 15.83
N THR A 133 -18.55 -11.44 15.04
CA THR A 133 -17.39 -12.29 15.38
C THR A 133 -16.11 -11.46 15.47
N VAL A 134 -15.82 -10.63 14.46
CA VAL A 134 -14.65 -9.75 14.47
C VAL A 134 -14.70 -8.81 15.69
N ARG A 135 -15.85 -8.20 15.95
CA ARG A 135 -16.00 -7.31 17.12
C ARG A 135 -15.77 -8.03 18.43
N ALA A 136 -16.32 -9.22 18.61
CA ALA A 136 -16.18 -9.99 19.84
C ALA A 136 -14.73 -10.43 20.09
N GLU A 137 -14.00 -10.82 19.05
CA GLU A 137 -12.64 -11.40 19.18
C GLU A 137 -11.51 -10.37 19.10
N THR A 138 -11.76 -9.21 18.49
CA THR A 138 -10.71 -8.19 18.25
C THR A 138 -11.02 -6.83 18.84
N GLY A 139 -12.27 -6.56 19.21
CA GLY A 139 -12.73 -5.23 19.61
C GLY A 139 -12.92 -4.25 18.43
N LEU A 140 -12.54 -4.65 17.20
CA LEU A 140 -12.67 -3.81 16.01
C LEU A 140 -14.06 -3.93 15.39
N THR A 141 -14.49 -2.88 14.71
CA THR A 141 -15.72 -2.88 13.91
C THR A 141 -15.39 -2.83 12.44
N LEU A 142 -16.29 -3.35 11.58
CA LEU A 142 -16.14 -3.31 10.15
C LEU A 142 -17.47 -3.04 9.46
N SER A 143 -17.40 -2.49 8.25
CA SER A 143 -18.52 -2.37 7.34
C SER A 143 -18.43 -3.43 6.25
N VAL A 144 -19.56 -4.07 5.92
CA VAL A 144 -19.59 -5.14 4.94
C VAL A 144 -20.54 -4.78 3.80
N GLY A 145 -20.03 -4.83 2.57
CA GLY A 145 -20.86 -4.79 1.37
C GLY A 145 -21.09 -6.21 0.85
N VAL A 146 -22.32 -6.53 0.52
CA VAL A 146 -22.73 -7.82 -0.03
C VAL A 146 -23.24 -7.59 -1.45
N SER A 147 -22.69 -8.27 -2.45
CA SER A 147 -23.14 -8.16 -3.83
C SER A 147 -22.77 -9.41 -4.66
N PHE A 148 -23.01 -9.36 -5.96
CA PHE A 148 -22.73 -10.44 -6.91
C PHE A 148 -21.38 -10.27 -7.64
N ASN A 149 -20.67 -9.16 -7.43
CA ASN A 149 -19.32 -8.90 -7.94
C ASN A 149 -18.47 -8.12 -6.94
N LYS A 150 -17.16 -8.07 -7.16
CA LYS A 150 -16.19 -7.43 -6.25
C LYS A 150 -16.38 -5.92 -6.17
N VAL A 151 -16.67 -5.27 -7.29
CA VAL A 151 -16.78 -3.80 -7.38
C VAL A 151 -17.98 -3.31 -6.59
N PHE A 152 -19.14 -3.94 -6.75
CA PHE A 152 -20.34 -3.54 -6.03
C PHE A 152 -20.31 -3.96 -4.56
N ALA A 153 -19.65 -5.08 -4.22
CA ALA A 153 -19.41 -5.43 -2.82
C ALA A 153 -18.57 -4.35 -2.12
N LYS A 154 -17.48 -3.86 -2.77
CA LYS A 154 -16.69 -2.77 -2.21
C LYS A 154 -17.50 -1.47 -2.10
N LEU A 155 -18.22 -1.10 -3.13
CA LEU A 155 -19.10 0.07 -3.10
C LEU A 155 -20.10 -0.01 -1.93
N GLY A 156 -20.72 -1.18 -1.73
CA GLY A 156 -21.66 -1.43 -0.65
C GLY A 156 -21.04 -1.23 0.74
N SER A 157 -19.77 -1.64 0.94
CA SER A 157 -19.09 -1.43 2.23
C SER A 157 -18.87 0.04 2.58
N ASP A 158 -18.80 0.92 1.56
CA ASP A 158 -18.58 2.35 1.76
C ASP A 158 -19.86 3.16 1.99
N LEU A 159 -21.05 2.66 1.55
CA LEU A 159 -22.32 3.39 1.56
C LEU A 159 -22.85 3.70 2.97
N LYS A 160 -22.63 2.83 3.95
CA LYS A 160 -23.21 2.94 5.30
C LYS A 160 -22.14 2.71 6.39
N LYS A 161 -21.04 3.45 6.33
CA LYS A 161 -20.02 3.42 7.41
C LYS A 161 -20.45 4.31 8.58
N PRO A 162 -20.09 3.96 9.82
CA PRO A 162 -19.39 2.76 10.27
C PRO A 162 -20.30 1.60 10.66
N ASP A 163 -19.71 0.40 10.85
CA ASP A 163 -20.31 -0.79 11.47
C ASP A 163 -21.68 -1.18 10.88
N ALA A 164 -21.76 -1.30 9.57
CA ALA A 164 -23.00 -1.60 8.87
C ALA A 164 -22.84 -2.68 7.80
N THR A 165 -23.93 -3.36 7.48
CA THR A 165 -24.04 -4.26 6.31
C THR A 165 -24.93 -3.63 5.26
N THR A 166 -24.41 -3.49 4.04
CA THR A 166 -25.15 -3.01 2.88
C THR A 166 -25.23 -4.10 1.82
N VAL A 167 -26.43 -4.39 1.35
CA VAL A 167 -26.66 -5.35 0.27
C VAL A 167 -26.99 -4.60 -1.00
N ILE A 168 -26.25 -4.87 -2.07
CA ILE A 168 -26.56 -4.47 -3.46
C ILE A 168 -26.99 -5.75 -4.21
N PRO A 169 -28.32 -5.97 -4.33
CA PRO A 169 -28.84 -7.22 -4.91
C PRO A 169 -28.66 -7.27 -6.42
N ARG A 170 -28.76 -8.45 -7.02
CA ARG A 170 -28.67 -8.62 -8.47
C ARG A 170 -29.80 -7.94 -9.22
N SER A 171 -30.99 -7.88 -8.65
CA SER A 171 -32.13 -7.20 -9.25
C SER A 171 -32.25 -5.78 -8.72
N GLY A 172 -32.34 -4.78 -9.61
CA GLY A 172 -32.53 -3.38 -9.25
C GLY A 172 -31.30 -2.70 -8.66
N TRP A 173 -30.10 -3.25 -8.83
CA TRP A 173 -28.85 -2.64 -8.38
C TRP A 173 -28.62 -1.26 -9.02
N GLU A 174 -29.13 -1.05 -10.22
CA GLU A 174 -29.03 0.20 -10.97
C GLU A 174 -29.59 1.38 -10.17
N SER A 175 -30.72 1.17 -9.49
CA SER A 175 -31.35 2.21 -8.65
C SER A 175 -30.50 2.62 -7.44
N ILE A 176 -29.59 1.75 -6.99
CA ILE A 176 -28.67 1.99 -5.89
C ILE A 176 -27.35 2.58 -6.38
N VAL A 177 -26.80 2.03 -7.45
CA VAL A 177 -25.42 2.31 -7.91
C VAL A 177 -25.36 3.49 -8.87
N TRP A 178 -26.26 3.59 -9.84
CA TRP A 178 -26.21 4.62 -10.88
C TRP A 178 -26.32 6.08 -10.38
N PRO A 179 -27.09 6.39 -9.31
CA PRO A 179 -27.14 7.74 -8.77
C PRO A 179 -25.85 8.19 -8.07
N LEU A 180 -24.94 7.26 -7.74
CA LEU A 180 -23.74 7.58 -6.98
C LEU A 180 -22.73 8.37 -7.81
N PRO A 181 -21.94 9.24 -7.16
CA PRO A 181 -20.83 9.94 -7.82
C PRO A 181 -19.85 8.95 -8.46
N LEU A 182 -19.35 9.28 -9.64
CA LEU A 182 -18.37 8.47 -10.34
C LEU A 182 -17.12 8.17 -9.51
N GLY A 183 -16.70 9.11 -8.68
CA GLY A 183 -15.52 8.96 -7.80
C GLY A 183 -15.67 7.94 -6.69
N ASP A 184 -16.89 7.45 -6.41
CA ASP A 184 -17.13 6.40 -5.41
C ASP A 184 -16.83 5.01 -5.97
N MET A 185 -16.72 4.88 -7.30
CA MET A 185 -16.44 3.60 -7.94
C MET A 185 -14.95 3.23 -7.83
N LEU A 186 -14.69 1.96 -7.58
CA LEU A 186 -13.34 1.40 -7.50
C LEU A 186 -12.53 1.80 -8.75
N PHE A 187 -11.31 2.30 -8.54
CA PHE A 187 -10.37 2.80 -9.55
C PHE A 187 -10.79 4.09 -10.29
N ALA A 188 -11.93 4.68 -10.01
CA ALA A 188 -12.30 5.99 -10.52
C ALA A 188 -11.63 7.12 -9.72
N GLY A 189 -10.30 7.19 -9.78
CA GLY A 189 -9.53 8.21 -9.08
C GLY A 189 -9.78 9.63 -9.65
N ARG A 190 -9.27 10.65 -8.93
CA ARG A 190 -9.47 12.07 -9.24
C ARG A 190 -9.18 12.43 -10.71
N ALA A 191 -8.06 11.94 -11.27
CA ALA A 191 -7.70 12.25 -12.66
C ALA A 191 -8.74 11.71 -13.67
N ALA A 192 -9.23 10.49 -13.44
CA ALA A 192 -10.24 9.86 -14.29
C ALA A 192 -11.57 10.60 -14.17
N THR A 193 -12.02 10.92 -12.95
CA THR A 193 -13.27 11.64 -12.72
C THR A 193 -13.23 13.08 -13.29
N GLU A 194 -12.13 13.82 -13.11
CA GLU A 194 -11.96 15.16 -13.69
C GLU A 194 -11.94 15.13 -15.24
N THR A 195 -11.36 14.06 -15.83
CA THR A 195 -11.37 13.90 -17.29
C THR A 195 -12.78 13.62 -17.81
N LEU A 196 -13.50 12.67 -17.23
CA LEU A 196 -14.84 12.29 -17.66
C LEU A 196 -15.87 13.42 -17.39
N LYS A 197 -15.72 14.18 -16.32
CA LYS A 197 -16.56 15.34 -16.00
C LYS A 197 -16.56 16.38 -17.10
N LYS A 198 -15.46 16.59 -17.82
CA LYS A 198 -15.40 17.52 -18.98
C LYS A 198 -16.34 17.12 -20.11
N TYR A 199 -16.78 15.86 -20.12
CA TYR A 199 -17.72 15.31 -21.11
C TYR A 199 -19.11 15.05 -20.50
N GLY A 200 -19.41 15.66 -19.35
CA GLY A 200 -20.72 15.57 -18.71
C GLY A 200 -20.98 14.29 -17.92
N VAL A 201 -19.93 13.47 -17.64
CA VAL A 201 -20.04 12.21 -16.90
C VAL A 201 -19.61 12.44 -15.47
N GLU A 202 -20.59 12.55 -14.55
CA GLU A 202 -20.37 12.82 -13.13
C GLU A 202 -20.84 11.68 -12.23
N THR A 203 -21.78 10.82 -12.72
CA THR A 203 -22.31 9.68 -11.97
C THR A 203 -21.95 8.37 -12.64
N ILE A 204 -22.09 7.27 -11.88
CA ILE A 204 -21.85 5.91 -12.38
C ILE A 204 -22.88 5.59 -13.49
N GLY A 205 -24.14 5.99 -13.33
CA GLY A 205 -25.17 5.79 -14.35
C GLY A 205 -24.92 6.54 -15.65
N GLN A 206 -24.41 7.77 -15.57
CA GLN A 206 -24.01 8.51 -16.78
C GLN A 206 -22.86 7.81 -17.50
N LEU A 207 -21.88 7.25 -16.78
CA LEU A 207 -20.82 6.43 -17.38
C LEU A 207 -21.38 5.17 -18.02
N ALA A 208 -22.31 4.46 -17.36
CA ALA A 208 -22.93 3.26 -17.88
C ALA A 208 -23.72 3.55 -19.19
N ALA A 209 -24.35 4.71 -19.28
CA ALA A 209 -25.14 5.13 -20.44
C ALA A 209 -24.30 5.67 -21.63
N CYS A 210 -23.01 5.94 -21.42
CA CYS A 210 -22.13 6.40 -22.50
C CYS A 210 -21.87 5.28 -23.51
N ASP A 211 -21.57 5.69 -24.77
CA ASP A 211 -20.92 4.79 -25.71
C ASP A 211 -19.58 4.33 -25.09
N ARG A 212 -19.35 3.02 -25.08
CA ARG A 212 -18.14 2.38 -24.54
C ARG A 212 -16.84 2.97 -25.12
N ALA A 213 -16.89 3.41 -26.40
CA ALA A 213 -15.73 4.01 -27.07
C ALA A 213 -15.28 5.30 -26.40
N LEU A 214 -16.18 6.10 -25.82
CA LEU A 214 -15.84 7.39 -25.21
C LEU A 214 -14.88 7.24 -24.03
N PRO A 215 -15.19 6.52 -22.94
CA PRO A 215 -14.27 6.36 -21.83
C PRO A 215 -12.98 5.61 -22.23
N GLU A 216 -13.04 4.69 -23.19
CA GLU A 216 -11.84 3.99 -23.70
C GLU A 216 -10.92 4.94 -24.47
N GLN A 217 -11.40 5.86 -25.27
CA GLN A 217 -10.61 6.90 -25.95
C GLN A 217 -9.96 7.86 -24.95
N LEU A 218 -10.66 8.25 -23.89
CA LEU A 218 -10.19 9.23 -22.92
C LEU A 218 -9.18 8.67 -21.92
N LEU A 219 -9.33 7.41 -21.49
CA LEU A 219 -8.62 6.80 -20.37
C LEU A 219 -7.95 5.46 -20.74
N GLY A 220 -8.01 5.05 -22.01
CA GLY A 220 -7.47 3.78 -22.47
C GLY A 220 -8.14 2.57 -21.81
N LYS A 221 -7.37 1.54 -21.51
CA LYS A 221 -7.86 0.30 -20.86
C LYS A 221 -8.64 0.56 -19.57
N MET A 222 -8.24 1.57 -18.80
CA MET A 222 -8.93 1.94 -17.57
C MET A 222 -10.35 2.48 -17.85
N GLY A 223 -10.52 3.28 -18.87
CA GLY A 223 -11.85 3.80 -19.25
C GLY A 223 -12.82 2.69 -19.66
N ARG A 224 -12.34 1.72 -20.42
CA ARG A 224 -13.10 0.50 -20.77
C ARG A 224 -13.49 -0.27 -19.50
N GLN A 225 -12.56 -0.50 -18.59
CA GLN A 225 -12.80 -1.22 -17.34
C GLN A 225 -13.82 -0.48 -16.45
N LEU A 226 -13.72 0.82 -16.32
CA LEU A 226 -14.68 1.62 -15.57
C LEU A 226 -16.08 1.56 -16.16
N TRP A 227 -16.21 1.54 -17.49
CA TRP A 227 -17.49 1.36 -18.18
C TRP A 227 -18.08 -0.03 -17.90
N GLU A 228 -17.26 -1.07 -17.97
CA GLU A 228 -17.68 -2.45 -17.63
C GLU A 228 -18.14 -2.53 -16.16
N TYR A 229 -17.45 -1.89 -15.23
CA TYR A 229 -17.85 -1.81 -13.82
C TYR A 229 -19.17 -1.07 -13.61
N ALA A 230 -19.38 0.07 -14.29
CA ALA A 230 -20.62 0.84 -14.23
C ALA A 230 -21.85 0.05 -14.75
N ASN A 231 -21.61 -0.94 -15.60
CA ASN A 231 -22.62 -1.86 -16.12
C ASN A 231 -22.72 -3.20 -15.36
N GLY A 232 -22.03 -3.33 -14.22
CA GLY A 232 -22.06 -4.54 -13.38
C GLY A 232 -21.40 -5.76 -14.01
N LEU A 233 -20.53 -5.58 -15.01
CA LEU A 233 -19.92 -6.64 -15.81
C LEU A 233 -18.61 -7.18 -15.20
N ASP A 234 -18.27 -6.83 -13.94
CA ASP A 234 -17.10 -7.40 -13.26
C ASP A 234 -17.30 -8.90 -12.99
N ALA A 235 -16.46 -9.69 -13.63
CA ALA A 235 -16.43 -11.15 -13.47
C ALA A 235 -15.18 -11.65 -12.71
N ALA A 236 -14.34 -10.75 -12.21
CA ALA A 236 -13.10 -11.13 -11.53
C ALA A 236 -13.37 -12.08 -10.35
N PRO A 237 -12.67 -13.24 -10.26
CA PRO A 237 -12.83 -14.14 -9.13
C PRO A 237 -12.21 -13.53 -7.86
N VAL A 238 -12.72 -13.95 -6.70
CA VAL A 238 -12.00 -13.78 -5.43
C VAL A 238 -10.93 -14.85 -5.36
N ARG A 239 -9.66 -14.44 -5.24
CA ARG A 239 -8.51 -15.33 -5.21
C ARG A 239 -8.21 -15.75 -3.79
N PRO A 240 -7.93 -17.05 -3.56
CA PRO A 240 -7.49 -17.50 -2.24
C PRO A 240 -6.22 -16.79 -1.80
N ARG A 241 -6.11 -16.50 -0.52
CA ARG A 241 -4.96 -15.79 0.07
C ARG A 241 -3.60 -16.49 -0.16
N TYR A 242 -3.60 -17.82 -0.25
CA TYR A 242 -2.39 -18.61 -0.52
C TYR A 242 -1.91 -18.54 -1.99
N LEU A 243 -2.73 -18.02 -2.90
CA LEU A 243 -2.37 -17.74 -4.30
C LEU A 243 -2.00 -16.26 -4.49
N ALA A 244 -1.18 -15.72 -3.59
CA ALA A 244 -0.69 -14.34 -3.71
C ALA A 244 0.06 -14.14 -5.05
N GLU A 245 -0.13 -12.96 -5.66
CA GLU A 245 0.63 -12.61 -6.86
C GLU A 245 2.13 -12.52 -6.53
N PRO A 246 3.01 -12.95 -7.45
CA PRO A 246 4.45 -12.78 -7.28
C PRO A 246 4.81 -11.31 -7.04
N VAL A 247 5.79 -11.08 -6.18
CA VAL A 247 6.31 -9.73 -5.91
C VAL A 247 6.93 -9.16 -7.18
N LYS A 248 6.37 -8.08 -7.71
CA LYS A 248 6.84 -7.44 -8.95
C LYS A 248 7.99 -6.47 -8.72
N SER A 249 8.06 -5.86 -7.56
CA SER A 249 9.10 -4.89 -7.19
C SER A 249 9.18 -4.71 -5.67
N VAL A 250 10.36 -4.31 -5.19
CA VAL A 250 10.61 -3.95 -3.78
C VAL A 250 11.22 -2.55 -3.76
N GLY A 251 10.52 -1.57 -3.17
CA GLY A 251 11.00 -0.19 -3.15
C GLY A 251 10.93 0.44 -1.77
N ASN A 252 11.78 1.43 -1.55
CA ASN A 252 11.75 2.29 -0.39
C ASN A 252 12.06 3.74 -0.80
N GLY A 253 11.41 4.70 -0.13
CA GLY A 253 11.62 6.12 -0.38
C GLY A 253 11.43 6.94 0.87
N THR A 254 12.12 8.08 0.94
CA THR A 254 11.99 9.00 2.05
C THR A 254 11.90 10.45 1.59
N THR A 255 11.16 11.25 2.34
CA THR A 255 11.16 12.70 2.24
C THR A 255 12.08 13.25 3.32
N PHE A 256 13.11 13.99 2.93
CA PHE A 256 14.10 14.50 3.86
C PHE A 256 13.59 15.70 4.68
N PRO A 257 14.06 15.87 5.93
CA PRO A 257 13.73 17.03 6.76
C PRO A 257 14.09 18.36 6.12
N GLN A 258 15.22 18.39 5.37
CA GLN A 258 15.68 19.52 4.56
C GLN A 258 15.96 19.03 3.14
N ASN A 259 15.90 19.95 2.17
CA ASN A 259 16.25 19.61 0.80
C ASN A 259 17.75 19.31 0.69
N LEU A 260 18.09 18.25 -0.02
CA LEU A 260 19.46 17.89 -0.32
C LEU A 260 19.92 18.66 -1.56
N VAL A 261 21.13 19.20 -1.54
CA VAL A 261 21.69 20.03 -2.64
C VAL A 261 23.11 19.63 -3.04
N LYS A 262 23.76 18.73 -2.29
CA LYS A 262 25.13 18.27 -2.52
C LYS A 262 25.16 16.77 -2.77
N TRP A 263 26.17 16.31 -3.49
CA TRP A 263 26.38 14.88 -3.79
C TRP A 263 26.56 14.04 -2.52
N GLU A 264 27.29 14.56 -1.54
CA GLU A 264 27.51 13.88 -0.24
C GLU A 264 26.17 13.61 0.45
N GLN A 265 25.29 14.60 0.46
CA GLN A 265 23.94 14.45 1.03
C GLN A 265 23.10 13.42 0.25
N ILE A 266 23.20 13.39 -1.08
CA ILE A 266 22.50 12.41 -1.92
C ILE A 266 23.02 10.99 -1.62
N ARG A 267 24.35 10.81 -1.53
CA ARG A 267 24.97 9.53 -1.19
C ARG A 267 24.49 9.03 0.17
N ALA A 268 24.58 9.87 1.20
CA ALA A 268 24.09 9.56 2.54
C ALA A 268 22.58 9.25 2.56
N GLY A 269 21.78 9.93 1.75
CA GLY A 269 20.34 9.69 1.63
C GLY A 269 19.97 8.41 0.91
N LEU A 270 20.74 8.00 -0.11
CA LEU A 270 20.50 6.75 -0.86
C LEU A 270 20.90 5.49 -0.08
N LEU A 271 21.96 5.58 0.74
CA LEU A 271 22.52 4.44 1.46
C LEU A 271 21.47 3.68 2.29
N PRO A 272 20.72 4.30 3.21
CA PRO A 272 19.70 3.60 4.00
C PRO A 272 18.52 3.10 3.17
N LEU A 273 18.21 3.73 2.04
CA LEU A 273 17.15 3.26 1.14
C LEU A 273 17.56 1.97 0.43
N CYS A 274 18.79 1.93 -0.10
CA CYS A 274 19.35 0.76 -0.75
C CYS A 274 19.50 -0.41 0.23
N ASP A 275 19.99 -0.15 1.45
CA ASP A 275 20.09 -1.14 2.52
C ASP A 275 18.73 -1.73 2.87
N SER A 276 17.70 -0.88 3.03
CA SER A 276 16.33 -1.35 3.30
C SER A 276 15.77 -2.21 2.15
N VAL A 277 16.02 -1.84 0.90
CA VAL A 277 15.57 -2.62 -0.26
C VAL A 277 16.30 -3.97 -0.31
N ALA A 278 17.62 -3.98 -0.15
CA ALA A 278 18.44 -5.19 -0.13
C ALA A 278 18.04 -6.15 0.99
N THR A 279 17.89 -5.64 2.22
CA THR A 279 17.43 -6.42 3.38
C THR A 279 16.07 -7.07 3.11
N ARG A 280 15.11 -6.34 2.51
CA ARG A 280 13.77 -6.87 2.21
C ARG A 280 13.80 -7.91 1.09
N LEU A 281 14.67 -7.76 0.10
CA LEU A 281 14.90 -8.79 -0.93
C LEU A 281 15.41 -10.08 -0.29
N ARG A 282 16.49 -10.01 0.53
CA ARG A 282 17.06 -11.19 1.22
C ARG A 282 16.07 -11.87 2.15
N GLN A 283 15.27 -11.10 2.91
CA GLN A 283 14.25 -11.67 3.82
C GLN A 283 13.16 -12.46 3.10
N GLN A 284 12.94 -12.19 1.82
CA GLN A 284 11.93 -12.85 0.99
C GLN A 284 12.55 -13.84 -0.03
N GLY A 285 13.86 -14.07 -0.01
CA GLY A 285 14.54 -14.92 -0.99
C GLY A 285 14.50 -14.39 -2.42
N LEU A 286 14.43 -13.06 -2.59
CA LEU A 286 14.21 -12.39 -3.86
C LEU A 286 15.48 -11.70 -4.37
N TYR A 287 15.61 -11.61 -5.71
CA TYR A 287 16.71 -10.96 -6.41
C TYR A 287 16.17 -9.88 -7.35
N ALA A 288 16.87 -8.75 -7.42
CA ALA A 288 16.55 -7.65 -8.32
C ALA A 288 17.20 -7.85 -9.68
N GLY A 289 16.43 -7.92 -10.76
CA GLY A 289 16.92 -7.91 -12.15
C GLY A 289 17.11 -6.49 -12.73
N GLY A 290 16.75 -5.46 -11.95
CA GLY A 290 16.92 -4.06 -12.33
C GLY A 290 16.73 -3.12 -11.14
N VAL A 291 17.18 -1.88 -11.30
CA VAL A 291 17.04 -0.81 -10.30
C VAL A 291 16.43 0.41 -10.95
N SER A 292 15.52 1.05 -10.22
CA SER A 292 14.95 2.36 -10.55
C SER A 292 15.23 3.35 -9.42
N VAL A 293 15.52 4.58 -9.80
CA VAL A 293 15.60 5.72 -8.86
C VAL A 293 14.61 6.79 -9.30
N ALA A 294 13.91 7.38 -8.33
CA ALA A 294 13.10 8.57 -8.52
C ALA A 294 13.58 9.68 -7.59
N VAL A 295 13.76 10.87 -8.17
CA VAL A 295 14.15 12.10 -7.49
C VAL A 295 12.98 13.06 -7.55
N LYS A 296 12.48 13.50 -6.40
CA LYS A 296 11.43 14.52 -6.30
C LYS A 296 12.06 15.83 -5.87
N ASP A 297 11.82 16.91 -6.63
CA ASP A 297 12.31 18.24 -6.33
C ASP A 297 11.44 19.00 -5.30
N ALA A 298 11.82 20.23 -4.99
CA ALA A 298 11.11 21.10 -4.04
C ALA A 298 9.72 21.53 -4.57
N GLU A 299 9.52 21.55 -5.87
CA GLU A 299 8.26 21.87 -6.56
C GLU A 299 7.37 20.64 -6.78
N PHE A 300 7.73 19.50 -6.14
CA PHE A 300 7.02 18.22 -6.23
C PHE A 300 7.04 17.54 -7.61
N ARG A 301 7.87 18.02 -8.56
CA ARG A 301 8.10 17.31 -9.83
C ARG A 301 8.99 16.11 -9.58
N THR A 302 8.72 15.01 -10.29
CA THR A 302 9.49 13.77 -10.14
C THR A 302 10.16 13.41 -11.45
N ALA A 303 11.48 13.25 -11.42
CA ALA A 303 12.26 12.63 -12.48
C ALA A 303 12.64 11.21 -12.05
N SER A 304 12.57 10.24 -12.96
CA SER A 304 12.95 8.86 -12.66
C SER A 304 13.78 8.25 -13.80
N ARG A 305 14.63 7.29 -13.44
CA ARG A 305 15.42 6.51 -14.39
C ARG A 305 15.55 5.09 -13.86
N GLN A 306 15.59 4.12 -14.78
CA GLN A 306 15.79 2.71 -14.44
C GLN A 306 16.75 2.05 -15.40
N THR A 307 17.40 0.97 -14.96
CA THR A 307 18.22 0.11 -15.78
C THR A 307 18.07 -1.36 -15.38
N ARG A 308 18.31 -2.27 -16.33
CA ARG A 308 18.51 -3.69 -16.01
C ARG A 308 19.91 -3.91 -15.48
N LEU A 309 20.05 -4.85 -14.56
CA LEU A 309 21.33 -5.32 -14.06
C LEU A 309 21.87 -6.43 -14.95
N THR A 310 23.18 -6.56 -15.03
CA THR A 310 23.85 -7.63 -15.81
C THR A 310 23.62 -9.01 -15.20
N ALA A 311 23.43 -9.08 -13.88
CA ALA A 311 23.06 -10.29 -13.16
C ALA A 311 22.09 -9.89 -12.04
N PRO A 312 21.10 -10.73 -11.70
CA PRO A 312 20.22 -10.50 -10.56
C PRO A 312 21.01 -10.45 -9.25
N THR A 313 20.64 -9.52 -8.36
CA THR A 313 21.34 -9.32 -7.07
C THR A 313 20.38 -8.95 -5.95
N HIS A 314 20.73 -9.28 -4.72
CA HIS A 314 20.12 -8.74 -3.49
C HIS A 314 21.16 -8.00 -2.62
N LEU A 315 22.37 -7.76 -3.18
CA LEU A 315 23.45 -7.08 -2.48
C LEU A 315 23.24 -5.56 -2.47
N MET A 316 23.32 -4.96 -1.28
CA MET A 316 23.19 -3.53 -1.09
C MET A 316 24.19 -2.75 -1.93
N ARG A 317 25.45 -3.21 -1.99
CA ARG A 317 26.52 -2.58 -2.78
C ARG A 317 26.13 -2.37 -4.23
N ASP A 318 25.57 -3.39 -4.89
CA ASP A 318 25.26 -3.34 -6.32
C ASP A 318 24.06 -2.45 -6.59
N ILE A 319 23.02 -2.54 -5.72
CA ILE A 319 21.84 -1.65 -5.76
C ILE A 319 22.26 -0.19 -5.55
N TYR A 320 23.13 0.08 -4.58
CA TYR A 320 23.60 1.42 -4.24
C TYR A 320 24.43 2.04 -5.36
N ARG A 321 25.41 1.29 -5.92
CA ARG A 321 26.24 1.74 -7.05
C ARG A 321 25.34 2.13 -8.23
N THR A 322 24.41 1.26 -8.61
CA THR A 322 23.48 1.51 -9.71
C THR A 322 22.57 2.71 -9.39
N ALA A 323 22.10 2.84 -8.15
CA ALA A 323 21.28 3.98 -7.75
C ALA A 323 22.03 5.32 -7.84
N LEU A 324 23.32 5.36 -7.50
CA LEU A 324 24.17 6.55 -7.66
C LEU A 324 24.34 6.92 -9.14
N GLU A 325 24.65 5.95 -10.00
CA GLU A 325 24.82 6.15 -11.44
C GLU A 325 23.53 6.72 -12.07
N LEU A 326 22.37 6.13 -11.75
CA LEU A 326 21.07 6.59 -12.23
C LEU A 326 20.73 7.99 -11.72
N THR A 327 21.03 8.28 -10.46
CA THR A 327 20.80 9.62 -9.89
C THR A 327 21.62 10.67 -10.63
N GLY A 328 22.87 10.38 -10.97
CA GLY A 328 23.74 11.29 -11.74
C GLY A 328 23.24 11.60 -13.15
N GLN A 329 22.36 10.76 -13.71
CA GLN A 329 21.74 11.00 -15.03
C GLN A 329 20.54 11.95 -14.97
N ILE A 330 19.85 12.04 -13.82
CA ILE A 330 18.59 12.79 -13.69
C ILE A 330 18.68 13.98 -12.73
N TRP A 331 19.75 14.09 -11.96
CA TRP A 331 19.94 15.17 -11.02
C TRP A 331 21.36 15.77 -11.09
N LYS A 332 21.44 17.08 -10.93
CA LYS A 332 22.69 17.84 -10.86
C LYS A 332 22.63 18.86 -9.74
N PRO A 333 23.73 19.04 -8.96
CA PRO A 333 23.78 20.12 -7.99
C PRO A 333 23.68 21.49 -8.67
N PRO A 334 23.13 22.50 -8.01
CA PRO A 334 22.56 22.51 -6.67
C PRO A 334 21.04 22.33 -6.63
N THR A 335 20.44 21.66 -7.60
CA THR A 335 18.97 21.48 -7.65
C THR A 335 18.46 20.85 -6.35
N PRO A 336 17.50 21.49 -5.63
CA PRO A 336 17.02 20.97 -4.36
C PRO A 336 16.25 19.64 -4.51
N VAL A 337 16.65 18.61 -3.79
CA VAL A 337 15.98 17.31 -3.73
C VAL A 337 15.17 17.20 -2.44
N ARG A 338 13.86 17.03 -2.57
CA ARG A 338 12.92 16.85 -1.46
C ARG A 338 12.84 15.39 -0.99
N ALA A 339 12.82 14.46 -1.94
CA ALA A 339 12.66 13.03 -1.66
C ALA A 339 13.43 12.18 -2.67
N LEU A 340 13.89 11.03 -2.20
CA LEU A 340 14.49 9.98 -3.01
C LEU A 340 13.71 8.68 -2.85
N THR A 341 13.62 7.90 -3.92
CA THR A 341 13.04 6.55 -3.91
C THR A 341 13.95 5.61 -4.70
N VAL A 342 14.24 4.44 -4.13
CA VAL A 342 14.96 3.35 -4.78
C VAL A 342 14.02 2.15 -4.88
N THR A 343 13.97 1.53 -6.07
CA THR A 343 13.10 0.38 -6.32
C THR A 343 13.86 -0.71 -7.06
N ALA A 344 13.89 -1.91 -6.49
CA ALA A 344 14.29 -3.14 -7.16
C ALA A 344 13.16 -3.58 -8.10
N LEU A 345 13.50 -3.79 -9.38
CA LEU A 345 12.58 -4.17 -10.45
C LEU A 345 12.93 -5.56 -10.99
N TYR A 346 11.99 -6.15 -11.74
CA TYR A 346 12.18 -7.48 -12.36
C TYR A 346 12.63 -8.50 -11.32
N VAL A 347 11.86 -8.54 -10.22
CA VAL A 347 12.17 -9.36 -9.06
C VAL A 347 11.90 -10.83 -9.39
N THR A 348 12.87 -11.71 -9.07
CA THR A 348 12.79 -13.16 -9.28
C THR A 348 13.16 -13.89 -7.98
N GLU A 349 12.71 -15.14 -7.82
CA GLU A 349 13.15 -16.02 -6.76
C GLU A 349 14.52 -16.65 -7.06
N GLU A 350 15.17 -17.20 -6.05
CA GLU A 350 16.41 -17.96 -6.21
C GLU A 350 16.15 -19.21 -7.06
N GLY A 351 16.88 -19.37 -8.16
CA GLY A 351 16.72 -20.50 -9.11
C GLY A 351 16.02 -20.12 -10.42
N ASP A 352 15.21 -19.06 -10.48
CA ASP A 352 14.63 -18.55 -11.73
C ASP A 352 15.55 -17.58 -12.48
N SER A 353 16.70 -17.26 -11.89
CA SER A 353 17.69 -16.35 -12.46
C SER A 353 18.71 -17.11 -13.31
N PHE A 354 18.67 -16.95 -14.63
CA PHE A 354 19.72 -17.42 -15.51
C PHE A 354 20.93 -16.48 -15.40
N GLU A 355 21.99 -16.94 -14.75
CA GLU A 355 23.29 -16.26 -14.79
C GLU A 355 24.06 -16.77 -16.02
N GLN A 356 24.41 -15.86 -16.91
CA GLN A 356 25.33 -16.19 -18.02
C GLN A 356 26.68 -16.54 -17.39
N MET A 357 27.08 -17.80 -17.51
CA MET A 357 28.37 -18.31 -17.00
C MET A 357 29.53 -17.63 -17.72
N ASP A 358 30.23 -16.73 -17.03
CA ASP A 358 31.51 -16.19 -17.48
C ASP A 358 32.64 -17.09 -16.98
N LEU A 359 33.47 -17.57 -17.92
CA LEU A 359 34.62 -18.42 -17.64
C LEU A 359 35.70 -17.74 -16.76
N LEU A 360 35.68 -16.40 -16.67
CA LEU A 360 36.63 -15.61 -15.86
C LEU A 360 36.03 -15.10 -14.52
N GLY A 361 34.79 -15.42 -14.21
CA GLY A 361 34.02 -14.86 -13.07
C GLY A 361 34.37 -15.40 -11.68
N GLY A 362 35.36 -16.24 -11.51
CA GLY A 362 35.63 -16.89 -10.21
C GLY A 362 35.99 -15.95 -9.06
N ALA A 363 36.70 -14.85 -9.34
CA ALA A 363 37.06 -13.85 -8.33
C ALA A 363 35.84 -13.02 -7.88
N LYS A 364 34.95 -12.61 -8.82
CA LYS A 364 33.74 -11.88 -8.56
C LYS A 364 32.78 -12.71 -7.70
N ARG A 365 32.59 -13.99 -8.04
CA ARG A 365 31.74 -14.92 -7.25
C ARG A 365 32.21 -15.08 -5.81
N ARG A 366 33.54 -15.13 -5.55
CA ARG A 366 34.06 -15.19 -4.19
C ARG A 366 33.80 -13.91 -3.39
N GLN A 367 33.94 -12.76 -4.05
CA GLN A 367 33.64 -11.47 -3.44
C GLN A 367 32.16 -11.32 -3.12
N ASP A 368 31.27 -11.73 -4.04
CA ASP A 368 29.82 -11.66 -3.84
C ASP A 368 29.37 -12.58 -2.71
N ARG A 369 29.86 -13.83 -2.63
CA ARG A 369 29.59 -14.73 -1.47
C ARG A 369 30.02 -14.15 -0.13
N ARG A 370 31.20 -13.52 -0.07
CA ARG A 370 31.66 -12.87 1.16
C ARG A 370 30.75 -11.71 1.55
N GLN A 371 30.30 -10.95 0.58
CA GLN A 371 29.37 -9.84 0.81
C GLN A 371 27.99 -10.35 1.26
N GLU A 372 27.48 -11.41 0.66
CA GLU A 372 26.23 -12.06 1.09
C GLU A 372 26.31 -12.53 2.56
N GLN A 373 27.42 -13.17 2.93
CA GLN A 373 27.65 -13.58 4.31
C GLN A 373 27.69 -12.41 5.28
N LEU A 374 28.36 -11.31 4.90
CA LEU A 374 28.41 -10.09 5.72
C LEU A 374 27.02 -9.48 5.88
N GLU A 375 26.30 -9.26 4.78
CA GLU A 375 24.97 -8.66 4.82
C GLU A 375 23.96 -9.56 5.54
N GLY A 376 24.07 -10.88 5.39
CA GLY A 376 23.28 -11.86 6.16
C GLY A 376 23.57 -11.83 7.67
N ALA A 377 24.83 -11.66 8.05
CA ALA A 377 25.22 -11.50 9.45
C ALA A 377 24.67 -10.18 10.03
N MET A 378 24.73 -9.08 9.27
CA MET A 378 24.12 -7.80 9.65
C MET A 378 22.61 -7.94 9.86
N ASP A 379 21.91 -8.63 8.95
CA ASP A 379 20.47 -8.89 9.08
C ASP A 379 20.13 -9.74 10.33
N ALA A 380 20.98 -10.71 10.68
CA ALA A 380 20.83 -11.50 11.88
C ALA A 380 21.00 -10.65 13.17
N ILE A 381 22.02 -9.77 13.20
CA ILE A 381 22.24 -8.83 14.29
C ILE A 381 21.04 -7.90 14.45
N ARG A 382 20.55 -7.30 13.33
CA ARG A 382 19.40 -6.39 13.34
C ARG A 382 18.12 -7.07 13.81
N ARG A 383 17.92 -8.33 13.46
CA ARG A 383 16.77 -9.13 13.94
C ARG A 383 16.80 -9.33 15.45
N LYS A 384 17.98 -9.52 16.01
CA LYS A 384 18.16 -9.81 17.45
C LYS A 384 18.18 -8.54 18.30
N TYR A 385 18.81 -7.47 17.81
CA TYR A 385 19.12 -6.28 18.60
C TYR A 385 18.46 -4.98 18.09
N GLY A 386 17.65 -5.08 17.04
CA GLY A 386 17.00 -3.93 16.40
C GLY A 386 17.79 -3.35 15.23
N ARG A 387 17.08 -2.61 14.36
CA ARG A 387 17.63 -2.09 13.10
C ARG A 387 18.82 -1.12 13.28
N SER A 388 18.88 -0.40 14.39
CA SER A 388 19.94 0.56 14.69
C SER A 388 21.22 -0.07 15.25
N ALA A 389 21.22 -1.39 15.55
CA ALA A 389 22.38 -2.05 16.15
C ALA A 389 23.61 -2.09 15.22
N ILE A 390 23.42 -2.10 13.91
CA ILE A 390 24.49 -2.07 12.91
C ILE A 390 24.00 -1.41 11.61
N ALA A 391 24.79 -0.54 11.04
CA ALA A 391 24.54 0.14 9.77
C ALA A 391 25.80 0.16 8.91
N PHE A 392 25.64 0.40 7.60
CA PHE A 392 26.77 0.73 6.75
C PHE A 392 27.27 2.14 7.09
N GLY A 393 28.57 2.34 7.20
CA GLY A 393 29.17 3.65 7.32
C GLY A 393 29.03 4.42 6.01
N ASP A 394 28.92 5.73 6.11
CA ASP A 394 28.77 6.65 4.99
C ASP A 394 30.08 6.93 4.24
N GLY A 395 31.17 6.18 4.53
CA GLY A 395 32.41 6.18 3.75
C GLY A 395 33.15 7.52 3.76
N GLU A 396 32.90 8.40 4.71
CA GLU A 396 33.87 9.43 5.05
C GLU A 396 35.08 8.71 5.67
N GLU A 397 36.22 8.72 4.97
CA GLU A 397 37.50 8.38 5.56
C GLU A 397 37.64 9.30 6.77
N GLY A 398 37.45 8.76 7.97
CA GLY A 398 37.69 9.48 9.19
C GLY A 398 39.14 9.93 9.20
N GLU A 399 39.37 11.22 9.26
CA GLU A 399 40.67 11.74 9.68
C GLU A 399 41.05 11.05 11.00
N PRO A 400 42.27 10.53 11.10
CA PRO A 400 42.69 9.89 12.33
C PRO A 400 42.61 10.93 13.46
N HIS A 401 41.79 10.61 14.50
CA HIS A 401 41.83 11.37 15.74
C HIS A 401 43.26 11.32 16.26
N THR A 402 44.00 12.42 16.08
CA THR A 402 45.21 12.69 16.85
C THR A 402 44.75 13.00 18.27
N GLU A 403 44.98 12.05 19.17
CA GLU A 403 44.93 12.29 20.61
C GLU A 403 46.01 13.37 20.95
N GLU A 404 45.60 14.48 21.53
CA GLU A 404 46.38 15.29 22.46
C GLU A 404 45.67 15.32 23.82
#